data_396062a7cab7dfc9bcc79ea410e77e22
#
_entry.id   396062a7cab7dfc9bcc79ea410e77e22
#
_cell.length_a   1.000
_cell.length_b   1.000
_cell.length_c   1.000
_cell.angle_alpha   90.00
_cell.angle_beta   90.00
_cell.angle_gamma   90.00
#
_symmetry.space_group_name_H-M   'P 1'
#
loop_
_entity.id
_entity.type
_entity.pdbx_description
1 polymer ?
#
loop_
_entity_poly.entity_id
_entity_poly.type
_entity_poly.pdbx_seq_one_letter_code
_entity_poly.pdbx_strand_id
1 'polypeptide(L)'
;PMHVSIAVGTPVIAMFLASAYGFETGPYGAGNIVLQPVIGCGPCNPNKGCARPDCHVHLRPELLAALTAERLKHDFEELPASIASPNDIIVYRTFFDQFGFVDMKPLNHIPGADPYLRYRNAYRRMWLDDLGGYTDHQIDSGNLPLVGQGLAGLDQVVQCAERGRQLIDELQRLISDPQGAPAELQ
;
A
#
# COMPACT_ATOMS: atom_id res chain seq x y z
N PRO A 1 16.88 9.70 7.47
CA PRO A 1 16.71 9.75 8.95
C PRO A 1 15.73 8.73 9.48
N MET A 2 14.53 8.56 8.86
CA MET A 2 13.48 7.66 9.35
C MET A 2 13.97 6.21 9.59
N HIS A 3 14.56 5.57 8.58
CA HIS A 3 15.05 4.20 8.71
C HIS A 3 16.20 4.06 9.72
N VAL A 4 17.03 5.10 9.86
CA VAL A 4 18.07 5.13 10.89
C VAL A 4 17.46 5.16 12.28
N SER A 5 16.45 6.00 12.51
CA SER A 5 15.72 6.04 13.79
C SER A 5 15.15 4.67 14.16
N ILE A 6 14.54 4.00 13.20
CA ILE A 6 13.96 2.67 13.41
C ILE A 6 15.05 1.63 13.72
N ALA A 7 16.17 1.68 13.01
CA ALA A 7 17.29 0.75 13.23
C ALA A 7 17.89 0.86 14.64
N VAL A 8 17.78 2.02 15.28
CA VAL A 8 18.21 2.23 16.67
C VAL A 8 17.07 2.12 17.69
N GLY A 9 15.90 1.62 17.27
CA GLY A 9 14.76 1.39 18.14
C GLY A 9 13.96 2.64 18.52
N THR A 10 14.15 3.77 17.82
CA THR A 10 13.39 4.99 18.08
C THR A 10 12.09 4.98 17.29
N PRO A 11 10.92 5.01 17.95
CA PRO A 11 9.63 5.08 17.26
C PRO A 11 9.48 6.37 16.45
N VAL A 12 8.80 6.28 15.32
CA VAL A 12 8.57 7.43 14.44
C VAL A 12 7.08 7.64 14.16
N ILE A 13 6.72 8.90 13.92
CA ILE A 13 5.46 9.29 13.27
C ILE A 13 5.86 9.84 11.91
N ALA A 14 5.53 9.10 10.85
CA ALA A 14 5.91 9.41 9.48
C ALA A 14 4.72 9.98 8.71
N MET A 15 4.98 11.04 7.93
CA MET A 15 3.98 11.70 7.09
C MET A 15 4.31 11.44 5.62
N PHE A 16 3.34 10.92 4.88
CA PHE A 16 3.48 10.60 3.47
C PHE A 16 2.60 11.51 2.63
N LEU A 17 3.23 12.30 1.78
CA LEU A 17 2.61 13.33 0.97
C LEU A 17 3.07 13.21 -0.48
N ALA A 18 2.33 13.83 -1.37
CA ALA A 18 2.67 13.95 -2.78
C ALA A 18 2.93 12.59 -3.45
N SER A 19 4.15 12.34 -3.90
CA SER A 19 4.56 11.08 -4.54
C SER A 19 4.99 10.00 -3.55
N ALA A 20 5.13 10.33 -2.27
CA ALA A 20 5.50 9.35 -1.26
C ALA A 20 4.29 8.55 -0.81
N TYR A 21 4.45 7.23 -0.75
CA TYR A 21 3.40 6.31 -0.35
C TYR A 21 3.89 5.41 0.79
N GLY A 22 3.13 5.40 1.89
CA GLY A 22 3.56 4.74 3.13
C GLY A 22 3.87 3.26 2.98
N PHE A 23 3.14 2.56 2.11
CA PHE A 23 3.38 1.14 1.84
C PHE A 23 4.64 0.86 1.01
N GLU A 24 5.16 1.84 0.28
CA GLU A 24 6.35 1.67 -0.55
C GLU A 24 7.63 2.03 0.20
N THR A 25 7.59 3.15 0.92
CA THR A 25 8.79 3.73 1.53
C THR A 25 8.61 4.01 3.01
N GLY A 26 7.60 3.42 3.65
CA GLY A 26 7.28 3.60 5.05
C GLY A 26 8.32 3.06 6.02
N PRO A 27 8.12 3.30 7.31
CA PRO A 27 9.04 2.87 8.36
C PRO A 27 9.11 1.34 8.42
N TYR A 28 10.30 0.78 8.24
CA TYR A 28 10.51 -0.67 8.26
C TYR A 28 10.80 -1.17 9.69
N GLY A 29 9.76 -1.22 10.48
CA GLY A 29 9.76 -1.69 11.87
C GLY A 29 8.35 -1.65 12.44
N ALA A 30 8.06 -2.44 13.45
CA ALA A 30 6.75 -2.46 14.11
C ALA A 30 6.55 -1.25 15.04
N GLY A 31 5.29 -0.89 15.28
CA GLY A 31 4.91 0.13 16.26
C GLY A 31 5.08 1.57 15.81
N ASN A 32 5.37 1.82 14.55
CA ASN A 32 5.44 3.19 14.01
C ASN A 32 4.08 3.66 13.53
N ILE A 33 3.85 4.95 13.57
CA ILE A 33 2.63 5.60 13.07
C ILE A 33 2.91 6.21 11.71
N VAL A 34 2.00 5.99 10.77
CA VAL A 34 2.09 6.53 9.41
C VAL A 34 0.81 7.30 9.09
N LEU A 35 0.96 8.52 8.62
CA LEU A 35 -0.12 9.41 8.22
C LEU A 35 -0.15 9.53 6.70
N GLN A 36 -1.26 9.14 6.09
CA GLN A 36 -1.48 9.21 4.65
C GLN A 36 -2.79 9.96 4.35
N PRO A 37 -2.74 11.18 3.79
CA PRO A 37 -3.95 11.89 3.35
C PRO A 37 -4.71 11.12 2.28
N VAL A 38 -6.03 11.17 2.39
CA VAL A 38 -6.96 10.61 1.41
C VAL A 38 -7.37 11.71 0.44
N ILE A 39 -6.66 11.78 -0.67
CA ILE A 39 -6.88 12.79 -1.70
C ILE A 39 -6.99 12.13 -3.08
N GLY A 40 -7.91 12.61 -3.90
CA GLY A 40 -8.15 12.01 -5.22
C GLY A 40 -7.02 12.19 -6.25
N CYS A 41 -6.01 13.01 -5.93
CA CYS A 41 -4.87 13.26 -6.82
C CYS A 41 -3.58 12.52 -6.40
N GLY A 42 -3.58 11.79 -5.29
CA GLY A 42 -2.40 11.07 -4.82
C GLY A 42 -2.40 9.59 -5.18
N PRO A 43 -1.25 8.92 -5.20
CA PRO A 43 0.09 9.50 -5.15
C PRO A 43 0.46 10.26 -6.43
N CYS A 44 1.22 11.35 -6.28
CA CYS A 44 1.56 12.23 -7.39
C CYS A 44 2.68 11.66 -8.27
N ASN A 45 2.65 12.00 -9.55
CA ASN A 45 3.83 11.80 -10.39
C ASN A 45 4.92 12.83 -10.02
N PRO A 46 6.10 12.40 -9.54
CA PRO A 46 7.15 13.30 -9.08
C PRO A 46 7.72 14.19 -10.20
N ASN A 47 7.52 13.80 -11.45
CA ASN A 47 7.98 14.55 -12.64
C ASN A 47 6.98 15.63 -13.10
N LYS A 48 5.82 15.71 -12.45
CA LYS A 48 4.81 16.73 -12.74
C LYS A 48 4.74 17.70 -11.56
N GLY A 49 4.85 18.99 -11.84
CA GLY A 49 4.63 20.03 -10.83
C GLY A 49 3.21 19.98 -10.27
N CYS A 50 3.07 20.39 -9.02
CA CYS A 50 1.77 20.54 -8.36
C CYS A 50 1.44 22.01 -8.17
N ALA A 51 0.32 22.44 -8.75
CA ALA A 51 -0.15 23.82 -8.58
C ALA A 51 -0.89 24.05 -7.25
N ARG A 52 -1.39 22.96 -6.64
CA ARG A 52 -2.19 23.00 -5.41
C ARG A 52 -1.78 21.85 -4.49
N PRO A 53 -0.86 22.08 -3.55
CA PRO A 53 -0.40 21.04 -2.62
C PRO A 53 -1.44 20.75 -1.52
N ASP A 54 -2.67 20.41 -1.89
CA ASP A 54 -3.78 20.19 -0.98
C ASP A 54 -3.48 19.09 0.07
N CYS A 55 -2.61 18.11 -0.27
CA CYS A 55 -2.18 17.08 0.68
C CYS A 55 -1.55 17.65 1.95
N HIS A 56 -0.91 18.81 1.89
CA HIS A 56 -0.29 19.43 3.06
C HIS A 56 -1.33 19.99 4.04
N VAL A 57 -2.48 20.45 3.54
CA VAL A 57 -3.55 21.04 4.37
C VAL A 57 -4.20 19.98 5.27
N HIS A 58 -4.22 18.72 4.83
CA HIS A 58 -4.81 17.64 5.60
C HIS A 58 -3.96 17.25 6.81
N LEU A 59 -2.65 17.49 6.77
CA LEU A 59 -1.76 17.21 7.92
C LEU A 59 -1.84 18.34 8.95
N ARG A 60 -2.87 18.31 9.75
CA ARG A 60 -3.12 19.32 10.78
C ARG A 60 -2.11 19.19 11.93
N PRO A 61 -1.47 20.29 12.36
CA PRO A 61 -0.53 20.28 13.50
C PRO A 61 -1.16 19.73 14.79
N GLU A 62 -2.45 19.97 15.01
CA GLU A 62 -3.20 19.50 16.17
C GLU A 62 -3.26 17.96 16.22
N LEU A 63 -3.50 17.32 15.08
CA LEU A 63 -3.48 15.86 14.97
C LEU A 63 -2.11 15.29 15.28
N LEU A 64 -1.06 15.90 14.71
CA LEU A 64 0.33 15.50 14.96
C LEU A 64 0.70 15.66 16.41
N ALA A 65 0.36 16.78 17.02
CA ALA A 65 0.61 17.04 18.43
C ALA A 65 -0.11 16.03 19.34
N ALA A 66 -1.38 15.73 19.04
CA ALA A 66 -2.16 14.76 19.81
C ALA A 66 -1.58 13.35 19.70
N LEU A 67 -1.26 12.88 18.48
CA LEU A 67 -0.63 11.58 18.26
C LEU A 67 0.73 11.48 18.96
N THR A 68 1.54 12.54 18.88
CA THR A 68 2.84 12.58 19.55
C THR A 68 2.68 12.53 21.06
N ALA A 69 1.77 13.32 21.63
CA ALA A 69 1.51 13.33 23.06
C ALA A 69 1.04 11.97 23.59
N GLU A 70 0.16 11.29 22.86
CA GLU A 70 -0.28 9.94 23.25
C GLU A 70 0.85 8.92 23.09
N ARG A 71 1.63 9.00 22.01
CA ARG A 71 2.74 8.07 21.77
C ARG A 71 3.86 8.19 22.79
N LEU A 72 4.07 9.36 23.35
CA LEU A 72 5.03 9.59 24.45
C LEU A 72 4.57 9.01 25.78
N LYS A 73 3.25 8.85 25.97
CA LYS A 73 2.72 8.25 27.20
C LYS A 73 2.75 6.73 27.17
N HIS A 74 2.35 6.15 26.05
CA HIS A 74 2.25 4.70 25.86
C HIS A 74 2.21 4.32 24.37
N ASP A 75 2.48 3.08 24.07
CA ASP A 75 2.17 2.51 22.78
C ASP A 75 0.66 2.22 22.66
N PHE A 76 0.08 2.30 21.48
CA PHE A 76 -1.32 2.03 21.24
C PHE A 76 -1.56 1.22 19.96
N GLU A 77 -2.49 0.28 20.05
CA GLU A 77 -2.90 -0.61 18.96
C GLU A 77 -4.15 -0.12 18.21
N GLU A 78 -4.88 0.82 18.80
CA GLU A 78 -6.07 1.48 18.29
C GLU A 78 -5.92 2.98 18.47
N LEU A 79 -6.65 3.77 17.67
CA LEU A 79 -6.61 5.22 17.81
C LEU A 79 -7.15 5.62 19.20
N PRO A 80 -6.35 6.32 20.02
CA PRO A 80 -6.80 6.73 21.35
C PRO A 80 -8.08 7.55 21.28
N ALA A 81 -9.00 7.29 22.22
CA ALA A 81 -10.29 7.98 22.27
C ALA A 81 -10.17 9.50 22.49
N SER A 82 -9.02 9.96 23.00
CA SER A 82 -8.67 11.37 23.12
C SER A 82 -8.44 12.07 21.77
N ILE A 83 -8.23 11.29 20.70
CA ILE A 83 -7.97 11.78 19.34
C ILE A 83 -9.24 11.65 18.51
N ALA A 84 -9.79 12.79 18.07
CA ALA A 84 -10.90 12.77 17.14
C ALA A 84 -10.48 12.06 15.84
N SER A 85 -11.21 11.01 15.46
CA SER A 85 -10.91 10.24 14.25
C SER A 85 -10.96 11.14 13.02
N PRO A 86 -9.84 11.30 12.29
CA PRO A 86 -9.85 12.10 11.07
C PRO A 86 -10.64 11.38 9.98
N ASN A 87 -11.30 12.14 9.11
CA ASN A 87 -12.05 11.63 7.96
C ASN A 87 -11.36 11.86 6.62
N ASP A 88 -10.18 12.45 6.64
CA ASP A 88 -9.39 12.89 5.49
C ASP A 88 -7.94 12.39 5.53
N ILE A 89 -7.55 11.72 6.61
CA ILE A 89 -6.23 11.11 6.80
C ILE A 89 -6.41 9.70 7.35
N ILE A 90 -5.78 8.72 6.73
CA ILE A 90 -5.63 7.41 7.36
C ILE A 90 -4.41 7.46 8.28
N VAL A 91 -4.64 7.05 9.51
CA VAL A 91 -3.59 6.81 10.51
C VAL A 91 -3.32 5.32 10.51
N TYR A 92 -2.15 4.91 10.07
CA TYR A 92 -1.72 3.52 10.09
C TYR A 92 -0.77 3.26 11.27
N ARG A 93 -0.75 2.01 11.71
CA ARG A 93 0.28 1.47 12.58
C ARG A 93 1.01 0.34 11.89
N THR A 94 2.34 0.36 11.92
CA THR A 94 3.16 -0.70 11.35
C THR A 94 3.23 -1.90 12.28
N PHE A 95 3.31 -3.09 11.70
CA PHE A 95 3.50 -4.36 12.40
C PHE A 95 4.29 -5.32 11.52
N PHE A 96 4.83 -6.40 12.10
CA PHE A 96 5.35 -7.50 11.32
C PHE A 96 4.25 -8.53 11.11
N ASP A 97 4.07 -8.95 9.86
CA ASP A 97 3.13 -10.01 9.52
C ASP A 97 3.69 -11.40 9.89
N GLN A 98 2.90 -12.44 9.62
CA GLN A 98 3.27 -13.83 9.88
C GLN A 98 4.51 -14.32 9.11
N PHE A 99 4.95 -13.60 8.08
CA PHE A 99 6.14 -13.90 7.28
C PHE A 99 7.36 -13.08 7.71
N GLY A 100 7.21 -12.20 8.71
CA GLY A 100 8.26 -11.31 9.18
C GLY A 100 8.46 -10.05 8.33
N PHE A 101 7.54 -9.74 7.42
CA PHE A 101 7.57 -8.50 6.64
C PHE A 101 6.73 -7.42 7.30
N VAL A 102 7.20 -6.18 7.17
CA VAL A 102 6.44 -5.03 7.66
C VAL A 102 5.18 -4.83 6.84
N ASP A 103 4.08 -4.64 7.53
CA ASP A 103 2.80 -4.24 7.01
C ASP A 103 2.19 -3.13 7.86
N MET A 104 1.09 -2.55 7.41
CA MET A 104 0.41 -1.46 8.08
C MET A 104 -1.08 -1.74 8.21
N LYS A 105 -1.62 -1.60 9.42
CA LYS A 105 -3.05 -1.63 9.69
C LYS A 105 -3.59 -0.23 9.92
N PRO A 106 -4.77 0.14 9.39
CA PRO A 106 -5.40 1.40 9.70
C PRO A 106 -5.90 1.40 11.15
N LEU A 107 -5.72 2.50 11.85
CA LEU A 107 -6.24 2.76 13.19
C LEU A 107 -7.57 3.52 13.16
N ASN A 108 -7.92 4.12 12.03
CA ASN A 108 -9.21 4.73 11.77
C ASN A 108 -9.80 4.19 10.47
N HIS A 109 -11.12 4.27 10.35
CA HIS A 109 -11.82 3.80 9.17
C HIS A 109 -12.36 4.98 8.36
N ILE A 110 -11.97 5.04 7.08
CA ILE A 110 -12.52 5.97 6.10
C ILE A 110 -13.09 5.13 4.96
N PRO A 111 -14.41 5.01 4.81
CA PRO A 111 -15.01 4.17 3.78
C PRO A 111 -14.51 4.54 2.37
N GLY A 112 -14.00 3.56 1.65
CA GLY A 112 -13.50 3.74 0.27
C GLY A 112 -12.24 4.60 0.15
N ALA A 113 -11.56 4.91 1.24
CA ALA A 113 -10.44 5.84 1.27
C ALA A 113 -9.17 5.30 0.61
N ASP A 114 -8.97 3.99 0.61
CA ASP A 114 -7.81 3.38 -0.05
C ASP A 114 -8.23 2.49 -1.24
N PRO A 115 -8.48 3.07 -2.41
CA PRO A 115 -8.83 2.30 -3.60
C PRO A 115 -7.70 1.37 -4.05
N TYR A 116 -6.46 1.66 -3.65
CA TYR A 116 -5.27 0.90 -4.03
C TYR A 116 -4.94 -0.24 -3.05
N LEU A 117 -5.56 -0.27 -1.86
CA LEU A 117 -5.27 -1.30 -0.86
C LEU A 117 -5.48 -2.72 -1.40
N ARG A 118 -6.50 -2.92 -2.23
CA ARG A 118 -6.78 -4.21 -2.87
C ARG A 118 -5.69 -4.60 -3.87
N TYR A 119 -5.27 -3.66 -4.72
CA TYR A 119 -4.18 -3.88 -5.67
C TYR A 119 -2.88 -4.16 -4.94
N ARG A 120 -2.59 -3.37 -3.91
CA ARG A 120 -1.44 -3.60 -3.06
C ARG A 120 -1.44 -5.00 -2.45
N ASN A 121 -2.56 -5.47 -1.90
CA ASN A 121 -2.66 -6.79 -1.31
C ASN A 121 -2.47 -7.91 -2.36
N ALA A 122 -2.99 -7.71 -3.57
CA ALA A 122 -2.75 -8.64 -4.68
C ALA A 122 -1.27 -8.65 -5.11
N TYR A 123 -0.63 -7.48 -5.22
CA TYR A 123 0.81 -7.37 -5.49
C TYR A 123 1.65 -8.02 -4.40
N ARG A 124 1.34 -7.74 -3.14
CA ARG A 124 2.04 -8.34 -2.01
C ARG A 124 1.94 -9.87 -2.06
N ARG A 125 0.78 -10.40 -2.38
CA ARG A 125 0.56 -11.83 -2.53
C ARG A 125 1.43 -12.40 -3.66
N MET A 126 1.40 -11.78 -4.83
CA MET A 126 2.21 -12.19 -5.97
C MET A 126 3.71 -12.23 -5.59
N TRP A 127 4.22 -11.20 -4.93
CA TRP A 127 5.62 -11.18 -4.50
C TRP A 127 5.97 -12.25 -3.47
N LEU A 128 5.07 -12.53 -2.54
CA LEU A 128 5.26 -13.61 -1.56
C LEU A 128 5.29 -14.97 -2.24
N ASP A 129 4.44 -15.21 -3.22
CA ASP A 129 4.39 -16.44 -3.98
C ASP A 129 5.66 -16.60 -4.86
N ASP A 130 6.03 -15.57 -5.63
CA ASP A 130 7.14 -15.62 -6.59
C ASP A 130 8.52 -15.63 -5.92
N LEU A 131 8.74 -14.76 -4.93
CA LEU A 131 10.04 -14.58 -4.31
C LEU A 131 10.26 -15.42 -3.07
N GLY A 132 9.19 -15.71 -2.34
CA GLY A 132 9.23 -16.43 -1.07
C GLY A 132 8.94 -17.92 -1.19
N GLY A 133 8.38 -18.38 -2.31
CA GLY A 133 7.88 -19.76 -2.45
C GLY A 133 6.76 -20.10 -1.47
N TYR A 134 6.06 -19.09 -0.97
CA TYR A 134 4.97 -19.24 0.00
C TYR A 134 3.68 -19.58 -0.73
N THR A 135 3.46 -20.84 -1.06
CA THR A 135 2.31 -21.30 -1.87
C THR A 135 1.01 -21.54 -1.09
N ASP A 136 1.09 -21.69 0.25
CA ASP A 136 -0.07 -22.07 1.08
C ASP A 136 -0.78 -20.91 1.77
N HIS A 137 -0.77 -19.74 1.17
CA HIS A 137 -1.41 -18.60 1.79
C HIS A 137 -2.90 -18.60 1.54
N GLN A 138 -3.67 -18.90 2.54
CA GLN A 138 -5.05 -18.44 2.57
C GLN A 138 -5.03 -16.90 2.65
N ILE A 139 -5.36 -16.26 1.54
CA ILE A 139 -5.75 -14.85 1.60
C ILE A 139 -6.98 -14.85 2.51
N ASP A 140 -6.90 -14.12 3.62
CA ASP A 140 -8.10 -13.76 4.36
C ASP A 140 -8.93 -12.84 3.46
N SER A 141 -9.70 -13.46 2.58
CA SER A 141 -10.63 -12.78 1.68
C SER A 141 -11.84 -12.20 2.44
N GLY A 142 -11.94 -12.49 3.75
CA GLY A 142 -13.07 -12.08 4.57
C GLY A 142 -13.20 -10.57 4.76
N ASN A 143 -12.14 -9.82 4.54
CA ASN A 143 -12.13 -8.36 4.65
C ASN A 143 -11.94 -7.61 3.32
N LEU A 144 -11.89 -8.30 2.20
CA LEU A 144 -11.96 -7.64 0.90
C LEU A 144 -13.45 -7.35 0.64
N PRO A 145 -13.89 -6.08 0.69
CA PRO A 145 -15.27 -5.77 0.33
C PRO A 145 -15.52 -6.31 -1.07
N LEU A 146 -16.54 -7.16 -1.17
CA LEU A 146 -16.98 -7.74 -2.43
C LEU A 146 -17.05 -6.66 -3.51
N VAL A 147 -16.51 -6.99 -4.66
CA VAL A 147 -16.53 -6.20 -5.89
C VAL A 147 -17.99 -5.88 -6.25
N GLY A 148 -18.47 -4.75 -5.75
CA GLY A 148 -19.85 -4.33 -5.99
C GLY A 148 -19.98 -2.93 -6.59
N GLN A 149 -18.89 -2.16 -6.60
CA GLN A 149 -18.86 -0.87 -7.29
C GLN A 149 -17.51 -0.76 -8.00
N GLY A 150 -17.56 -0.73 -9.32
CA GLY A 150 -16.41 -0.77 -10.18
C GLY A 150 -15.37 0.29 -9.82
N LEU A 151 -14.19 -0.17 -9.45
CA LEU A 151 -13.02 0.69 -9.45
C LEU A 151 -12.81 1.12 -10.90
N ALA A 152 -12.80 2.42 -11.16
CA ALA A 152 -12.50 2.95 -12.47
C ALA A 152 -11.16 2.35 -12.95
N GLY A 153 -11.18 1.69 -14.11
CA GLY A 153 -10.00 1.04 -14.68
C GLY A 153 -9.79 -0.44 -14.29
N LEU A 154 -10.64 -1.04 -13.45
CA LEU A 154 -10.51 -2.46 -13.11
C LEU A 154 -10.64 -3.34 -14.37
N ASP A 155 -11.57 -3.03 -15.26
CA ASP A 155 -11.74 -3.77 -16.51
C ASP A 155 -10.49 -3.71 -17.39
N GLN A 156 -9.80 -2.57 -17.41
CA GLN A 156 -8.53 -2.42 -18.12
C GLN A 156 -7.42 -3.27 -17.49
N VAL A 157 -7.35 -3.34 -16.17
CA VAL A 157 -6.36 -4.18 -15.46
C VAL A 157 -6.63 -5.66 -15.75
N VAL A 158 -7.89 -6.09 -15.72
CA VAL A 158 -8.29 -7.48 -16.06
C VAL A 158 -7.91 -7.80 -17.50
N GLN A 159 -8.24 -6.93 -18.45
CA GLN A 159 -7.88 -7.11 -19.86
C GLN A 159 -6.37 -7.19 -20.07
N CYS A 160 -5.59 -6.32 -19.41
CA CYS A 160 -4.13 -6.36 -19.46
C CYS A 160 -3.58 -7.67 -18.89
N ALA A 161 -4.12 -8.14 -17.77
CA ALA A 161 -3.72 -9.41 -17.14
C ALA A 161 -4.03 -10.62 -18.03
N GLU A 162 -5.20 -10.64 -18.65
CA GLU A 162 -5.59 -11.68 -19.63
C GLU A 162 -4.69 -11.68 -20.85
N ARG A 163 -4.38 -10.49 -21.39
CA ARG A 163 -3.45 -10.34 -22.51
C ARG A 163 -2.04 -10.80 -22.14
N GLY A 164 -1.55 -10.43 -20.94
CA GLY A 164 -0.26 -10.88 -20.43
C GLY A 164 -0.18 -12.41 -20.35
N ARG A 165 -1.20 -13.07 -19.82
CA ARG A 165 -1.29 -14.54 -19.76
C ARG A 165 -1.23 -15.18 -21.15
N GLN A 166 -2.00 -14.65 -22.10
CA GLN A 166 -1.98 -15.14 -23.49
C GLN A 166 -0.59 -15.05 -24.12
N LEU A 167 0.14 -13.94 -23.87
CA LEU A 167 1.51 -13.76 -24.37
C LEU A 167 2.47 -14.75 -23.72
N ILE A 168 2.32 -15.03 -22.43
CA ILE A 168 3.14 -16.03 -21.73
C ILE A 168 2.88 -17.42 -22.31
N ASP A 169 1.63 -17.82 -22.51
CA ASP A 169 1.26 -19.10 -23.10
C ASP A 169 1.79 -19.25 -24.54
N GLU A 170 1.81 -18.15 -25.29
CA GLU A 170 2.38 -18.11 -26.64
C GLU A 170 3.89 -18.25 -26.63
N LEU A 171 4.59 -17.53 -25.74
CA LEU A 171 6.03 -17.67 -25.52
C LEU A 171 6.43 -19.06 -25.09
N GLN A 172 5.68 -19.67 -24.17
CA GLN A 172 5.94 -21.05 -23.74
C GLN A 172 5.78 -22.05 -24.89
N ARG A 173 4.78 -21.86 -25.75
CA ARG A 173 4.64 -22.68 -26.96
C ARG A 173 5.80 -22.52 -27.92
N LEU A 174 6.23 -21.29 -28.19
CA LEU A 174 7.37 -21.02 -29.08
C LEU A 174 8.69 -21.59 -28.53
N ILE A 175 8.89 -21.56 -27.23
CA ILE A 175 10.06 -22.16 -26.58
C ILE A 175 10.00 -23.70 -26.69
N SER A 176 8.80 -24.30 -26.56
CA SER A 176 8.60 -25.74 -26.62
C SER A 176 8.63 -26.29 -28.05
N ASP A 177 8.24 -25.52 -29.04
CA ASP A 177 8.27 -25.85 -30.46
C ASP A 177 8.78 -24.68 -31.31
N PRO A 178 10.12 -24.50 -31.38
CA PRO A 178 10.73 -23.41 -32.13
C PRO A 178 10.50 -23.47 -33.65
N GLN A 179 10.11 -24.62 -34.18
CA GLN A 179 9.85 -24.77 -35.62
C GLN A 179 8.45 -24.26 -36.02
N GLY A 180 7.55 -24.08 -35.05
CA GLY A 180 6.26 -23.46 -35.24
C GLY A 180 6.26 -21.93 -35.18
N ALA A 181 7.42 -21.30 -34.99
CA ALA A 181 7.54 -19.87 -34.93
C ALA A 181 7.30 -19.20 -36.31
N PRO A 182 6.63 -18.04 -36.35
CA PRO A 182 6.53 -17.25 -37.58
C PRO A 182 7.91 -16.94 -38.18
N ALA A 183 8.01 -16.94 -39.51
CA ALA A 183 9.28 -16.74 -40.23
C ALA A 183 9.99 -15.41 -39.88
N GLU A 184 9.28 -14.47 -39.30
CA GLU A 184 9.80 -13.16 -38.85
C GLU A 184 10.57 -13.23 -37.53
N LEU A 185 10.53 -14.38 -36.83
CA LEU A 185 11.19 -14.63 -35.54
C LEU A 185 12.28 -15.72 -35.63
N GLN A 186 12.54 -16.26 -36.82
CA GLN A 186 13.61 -17.20 -37.11
C GLN A 186 14.86 -16.43 -37.64
#